data_0ae1e99d748b2993c08b2eec96d7c554
#
_entry.id   0ae1e99d748b2993c08b2eec96d7c554
#
_cell.length_a   1.000
_cell.length_b   1.000
_cell.length_c   1.000
_cell.angle_alpha   90.00
_cell.angle_beta   90.00
_cell.angle_gamma   90.00
#
_symmetry.space_group_name_H-M   'P 1'
#
loop_
_entity.id
_entity.type
_entity.pdbx_description
1 polymer ?
#
loop_
_entity_poly.entity_id
_entity_poly.type
_entity_poly.pdbx_seq_one_letter_code
_entity_poly.pdbx_strand_id
1 'polypeptide(L)'
;MSIRLYSFYIKIVEIWRKEKSILEDIIKIMKLLGTVAFAISGSLVAISSELDMFGVSFLACITAFGGGIVRDLLMGINPPQIFNNFYVFLLALAVAILVFIISYVCKKSFNSFKTKIERINNVFDAIQRQGDGSIVLV
;
A
#
# COMPACT_ATOMS: atom_id res chain seq x y z
N MET A 1 -6.25 -35.06 42.03
CA MET A 1 -5.32 -34.03 41.50
C MET A 1 -5.59 -33.59 40.06
N SER A 2 -6.74 -33.91 39.49
CA SER A 2 -6.90 -33.79 38.02
C SER A 2 -7.79 -32.68 37.53
N ILE A 3 -8.86 -32.33 38.21
CA ILE A 3 -9.88 -31.41 37.69
C ILE A 3 -9.44 -29.93 37.73
N ARG A 4 -8.71 -29.53 38.77
CA ARG A 4 -8.22 -28.15 38.91
C ARG A 4 -7.11 -27.80 37.91
N LEU A 5 -6.19 -28.75 37.69
CA LEU A 5 -5.12 -28.58 36.70
C LEU A 5 -5.67 -28.56 35.28
N TYR A 6 -6.67 -29.39 34.98
CA TYR A 6 -7.33 -29.42 33.68
C TYR A 6 -8.10 -28.13 33.40
N SER A 7 -8.82 -27.60 34.39
CA SER A 7 -9.50 -26.30 34.29
C SER A 7 -8.52 -25.14 34.08
N PHE A 8 -7.36 -25.17 34.75
CA PHE A 8 -6.32 -24.16 34.57
C PHE A 8 -5.68 -24.24 33.18
N TYR A 9 -5.43 -25.46 32.69
CA TYR A 9 -4.90 -25.69 31.34
C TYR A 9 -5.87 -25.20 30.27
N ILE A 10 -7.17 -25.47 30.37
CA ILE A 10 -8.18 -24.98 29.44
C ILE A 10 -8.24 -23.45 29.44
N LYS A 11 -8.17 -22.82 30.59
CA LYS A 11 -8.15 -21.35 30.70
C LYS A 11 -6.94 -20.72 30.02
N ILE A 12 -5.77 -21.29 30.15
CA ILE A 12 -4.55 -20.85 29.47
C ILE A 12 -4.70 -21.00 27.95
N VAL A 13 -5.19 -22.16 27.49
CA VAL A 13 -5.42 -22.41 26.06
C VAL A 13 -6.45 -21.44 25.46
N GLU A 14 -7.50 -21.11 26.19
CA GLU A 14 -8.50 -20.12 25.77
C GLU A 14 -7.91 -18.71 25.65
N ILE A 15 -7.08 -18.29 26.60
CA ILE A 15 -6.39 -17.01 26.56
C ILE A 15 -5.46 -16.94 25.35
N TRP A 16 -4.64 -17.97 25.11
CA TRP A 16 -3.77 -18.07 23.95
C TRP A 16 -4.49 -18.06 22.61
N ARG A 17 -5.65 -18.72 22.55
CA ARG A 17 -6.51 -18.71 21.36
C ARG A 17 -7.09 -17.33 21.08
N LYS A 18 -7.51 -16.63 22.13
CA LYS A 18 -8.09 -15.29 22.03
C LYS A 18 -7.04 -14.27 21.60
N GLU A 19 -5.83 -14.38 22.12
CA GLU A 19 -4.71 -13.52 21.74
C GLU A 19 -4.31 -13.71 20.27
N LYS A 20 -4.22 -14.96 19.79
CA LYS A 20 -4.00 -15.26 18.37
C LYS A 20 -5.09 -14.69 17.47
N SER A 21 -6.36 -14.79 17.86
CA SER A 21 -7.48 -14.27 17.08
C SER A 21 -7.38 -12.75 16.90
N ILE A 22 -7.08 -12.02 17.96
CA ILE A 22 -6.92 -10.56 17.93
C ILE A 22 -5.74 -10.16 17.03
N LEU A 23 -4.61 -10.85 17.12
CA LEU A 23 -3.45 -10.59 16.27
C LEU A 23 -3.76 -10.85 14.78
N GLU A 24 -4.47 -11.93 14.47
CA GLU A 24 -4.89 -12.23 13.10
C GLU A 24 -5.80 -11.14 12.52
N ASP A 25 -6.74 -10.63 13.32
CA ASP A 25 -7.65 -9.57 12.88
C ASP A 25 -6.91 -8.24 12.68
N ILE A 26 -5.96 -7.90 13.55
CA ILE A 26 -5.10 -6.72 13.38
C ILE A 26 -4.27 -6.85 12.10
N ILE A 27 -3.66 -8.00 11.86
CA ILE A 27 -2.89 -8.25 10.65
C ILE A 27 -3.75 -8.12 9.39
N LYS A 28 -4.99 -8.63 9.41
CA LYS A 28 -5.94 -8.48 8.29
C LYS A 28 -6.26 -7.01 8.00
N ILE A 29 -6.54 -6.23 9.04
CA ILE A 29 -6.81 -4.78 8.91
C ILE A 29 -5.59 -4.05 8.34
N MET A 30 -4.40 -4.31 8.86
CA MET A 30 -3.17 -3.71 8.35
C MET A 30 -2.90 -4.08 6.89
N LYS A 31 -3.19 -5.32 6.49
CA LYS A 31 -3.08 -5.77 5.10
C LYS A 31 -4.03 -5.00 4.19
N LEU A 32 -5.27 -4.82 4.61
CA LEU A 32 -6.29 -4.10 3.85
C LEU A 32 -5.88 -2.63 3.67
N LEU A 33 -5.51 -1.95 4.76
CA LEU A 33 -5.05 -0.56 4.73
C LEU A 33 -3.81 -0.38 3.85
N GLY A 34 -2.85 -1.29 3.94
CA GLY A 34 -1.66 -1.28 3.09
C GLY A 34 -1.99 -1.42 1.61
N THR A 35 -2.88 -2.34 1.25
CA THR A 35 -3.32 -2.53 -0.15
C THR A 35 -3.99 -1.28 -0.70
N VAL A 36 -4.88 -0.66 0.08
CA VAL A 36 -5.56 0.59 -0.30
C VAL A 36 -4.55 1.73 -0.47
N ALA A 37 -3.61 1.88 0.46
CA ALA A 37 -2.58 2.92 0.39
C ALA A 37 -1.68 2.78 -0.86
N PHE A 38 -1.25 1.56 -1.19
CA PHE A 38 -0.47 1.29 -2.39
C PHE A 38 -1.29 1.52 -3.67
N ALA A 39 -2.56 1.12 -3.69
CA ALA A 39 -3.43 1.37 -4.84
C ALA A 39 -3.64 2.86 -5.09
N ILE A 40 -3.85 3.66 -4.03
CA ILE A 40 -3.97 5.12 -4.13
C ILE A 40 -2.67 5.73 -4.65
N SER A 41 -1.53 5.32 -4.09
CA SER A 41 -0.22 5.82 -4.51
C SER A 41 0.06 5.54 -5.99
N GLY A 42 -0.16 4.28 -6.43
CA GLY A 42 -0.02 3.89 -7.83
C GLY A 42 -0.96 4.66 -8.77
N SER A 43 -2.20 4.85 -8.36
CA SER A 43 -3.18 5.64 -9.14
C SER A 43 -2.75 7.09 -9.30
N LEU A 44 -2.27 7.73 -8.24
CA LEU A 44 -1.82 9.13 -8.29
C LEU A 44 -0.62 9.33 -9.21
N VAL A 45 0.35 8.40 -9.18
CA VAL A 45 1.50 8.42 -10.09
C VAL A 45 1.04 8.26 -11.53
N ALA A 46 0.15 7.32 -11.81
CA ALA A 46 -0.40 7.10 -13.14
C ALA A 46 -1.14 8.32 -13.69
N ILE A 47 -1.96 8.96 -12.86
CA ILE A 47 -2.70 10.17 -13.23
C ILE A 47 -1.75 11.36 -13.48
N SER A 48 -0.69 11.49 -12.67
CA SER A 48 0.32 12.53 -12.87
C SER A 48 1.11 12.35 -14.16
N SER A 49 1.19 11.12 -14.67
CA SER A 49 1.79 10.75 -15.95
C SER A 49 0.80 10.83 -17.13
N GLU A 50 -0.39 11.40 -16.91
CA GLU A 50 -1.44 11.58 -17.92
C GLU A 50 -1.91 10.25 -18.56
N LEU A 51 -1.82 9.13 -17.81
CA LEU A 51 -2.32 7.85 -18.27
C LEU A 51 -3.85 7.83 -18.29
N ASP A 52 -4.39 7.05 -19.22
CA ASP A 52 -5.82 6.78 -19.33
C ASP A 52 -6.35 5.91 -18.16
N MET A 53 -7.65 5.73 -18.11
CA MET A 53 -8.30 4.94 -17.06
C MET A 53 -7.73 3.52 -16.94
N PHE A 54 -7.39 2.89 -18.07
CA PHE A 54 -6.80 1.56 -18.09
C PHE A 54 -5.39 1.57 -17.49
N GLY A 55 -4.55 2.53 -17.90
CA GLY A 55 -3.20 2.70 -17.38
C GLY A 55 -3.17 2.99 -15.88
N VAL A 56 -4.10 3.83 -15.39
CA VAL A 56 -4.26 4.11 -13.96
C VAL A 56 -4.63 2.85 -13.18
N SER A 57 -5.61 2.09 -13.66
CA SER A 57 -6.04 0.85 -13.02
C SER A 57 -4.92 -0.20 -13.00
N PHE A 58 -4.20 -0.33 -14.10
CA PHE A 58 -3.10 -1.28 -14.25
C PHE A 58 -1.94 -0.95 -13.30
N LEU A 59 -1.49 0.31 -13.28
CA LEU A 59 -0.39 0.73 -12.40
C LEU A 59 -0.77 0.65 -10.92
N ALA A 60 -1.99 1.00 -10.56
CA ALA A 60 -2.50 0.85 -9.20
C ALA A 60 -2.49 -0.61 -8.75
N CYS A 61 -2.95 -1.52 -9.61
CA CYS A 61 -2.93 -2.96 -9.32
C CYS A 61 -1.51 -3.48 -9.11
N ILE A 62 -0.58 -3.17 -10.02
CA ILE A 62 0.82 -3.61 -9.91
C ILE A 62 1.45 -3.07 -8.63
N THR A 63 1.21 -1.81 -8.29
CA THR A 63 1.76 -1.19 -7.06
C THR A 63 1.18 -1.83 -5.81
N ALA A 64 -0.14 -2.09 -5.78
CA ALA A 64 -0.80 -2.74 -4.66
C ALA A 64 -0.32 -4.19 -4.48
N PHE A 65 -0.16 -4.94 -5.57
CA PHE A 65 0.37 -6.31 -5.56
C PHE A 65 1.83 -6.33 -5.13
N GLY A 66 2.69 -5.52 -5.74
CA GLY A 66 4.10 -5.45 -5.41
C GLY A 66 4.32 -5.11 -3.94
N GLY A 67 3.65 -4.07 -3.43
CA GLY A 67 3.69 -3.71 -2.02
C GLY A 67 3.16 -4.81 -1.09
N GLY A 68 2.08 -5.50 -1.50
CA GLY A 68 1.52 -6.63 -0.76
C GLY A 68 2.47 -7.82 -0.67
N ILE A 69 3.13 -8.19 -1.76
CA ILE A 69 4.12 -9.28 -1.81
C ILE A 69 5.32 -8.95 -0.93
N VAL A 70 5.90 -7.76 -1.09
CA VAL A 70 7.05 -7.32 -0.27
C VAL A 70 6.70 -7.35 1.21
N ARG A 71 5.55 -6.83 1.60
CA ARG A 71 5.08 -6.88 2.98
C ARG A 71 4.95 -8.31 3.50
N ASP A 72 4.30 -9.21 2.76
CA ASP A 72 4.07 -10.59 3.18
C ASP A 72 5.39 -11.35 3.31
N LEU A 73 6.37 -11.10 2.42
CA LEU A 73 7.73 -11.65 2.52
C LEU A 73 8.46 -11.14 3.75
N LEU A 74 8.37 -9.84 4.07
CA LEU A 74 8.98 -9.26 5.27
C LEU A 74 8.38 -9.82 6.57
N MET A 75 7.09 -10.19 6.54
CA MET A 75 6.42 -10.86 7.65
C MET A 75 6.71 -12.38 7.72
N GLY A 76 7.49 -12.94 6.79
CA GLY A 76 7.79 -14.36 6.74
C GLY A 76 6.60 -15.24 6.32
N ILE A 77 5.57 -14.66 5.70
CA ILE A 77 4.38 -15.38 5.24
C ILE A 77 4.66 -15.97 3.85
N ASN A 78 4.88 -17.27 3.79
CA ASN A 78 5.06 -18.01 2.55
C ASN A 78 4.04 -19.15 2.43
N PRO A 79 3.29 -19.24 1.31
CA PRO A 79 3.25 -18.33 0.15
C PRO A 79 2.55 -17.01 0.47
N PRO A 80 2.85 -15.90 -0.27
CA PRO A 80 2.16 -14.63 -0.11
C PRO A 80 0.65 -14.80 -0.31
N GLN A 81 -0.14 -14.28 0.60
CA GLN A 81 -1.60 -14.49 0.62
C GLN A 81 -2.34 -13.86 -0.57
N ILE A 82 -1.67 -12.96 -1.28
CA ILE A 82 -2.24 -12.30 -2.46
C ILE A 82 -2.66 -13.30 -3.55
N PHE A 83 -1.96 -14.42 -3.65
CA PHE A 83 -2.28 -15.48 -4.61
C PHE A 83 -3.52 -16.32 -4.22
N ASN A 84 -3.88 -16.33 -2.94
CA ASN A 84 -5.02 -17.09 -2.44
C ASN A 84 -6.32 -16.29 -2.38
N ASN A 85 -6.23 -14.95 -2.46
CA ASN A 85 -7.38 -14.06 -2.27
C ASN A 85 -7.60 -13.14 -3.47
N PHE A 86 -8.36 -13.60 -4.44
CA PHE A 86 -8.80 -12.77 -5.58
C PHE A 86 -9.54 -11.49 -5.16
N TYR A 87 -10.08 -11.48 -3.94
CA TYR A 87 -10.72 -10.32 -3.34
C TYR A 87 -9.79 -9.09 -3.22
N VAL A 88 -8.50 -9.31 -2.96
CA VAL A 88 -7.51 -8.23 -2.86
C VAL A 88 -7.31 -7.53 -4.21
N PHE A 89 -7.36 -8.31 -5.30
CA PHE A 89 -7.31 -7.76 -6.67
C PHE A 89 -8.51 -6.86 -6.96
N LEU A 90 -9.73 -7.35 -6.68
CA LEU A 90 -10.94 -6.57 -6.88
C LEU A 90 -10.93 -5.29 -6.04
N LEU A 91 -10.44 -5.35 -4.83
CA LEU A 91 -10.32 -4.19 -3.95
C LEU A 91 -9.34 -3.16 -4.51
N ALA A 92 -8.16 -3.56 -4.97
CA ALA A 92 -7.19 -2.67 -5.58
C ALA A 92 -7.75 -2.00 -6.84
N LEU A 93 -8.46 -2.76 -7.68
CA LEU A 93 -9.12 -2.25 -8.88
C LEU A 93 -10.22 -1.25 -8.54
N ALA A 94 -11.08 -1.55 -7.56
CA ALA A 94 -12.14 -0.66 -7.11
C ALA A 94 -11.58 0.67 -6.59
N VAL A 95 -10.52 0.61 -5.77
CA VAL A 95 -9.84 1.82 -5.26
C VAL A 95 -9.24 2.63 -6.40
N ALA A 96 -8.60 1.99 -7.38
CA ALA A 96 -8.02 2.66 -8.53
C ALA A 96 -9.07 3.44 -9.35
N ILE A 97 -10.20 2.81 -9.63
CA ILE A 97 -11.32 3.44 -10.35
C ILE A 97 -11.88 4.61 -9.54
N LEU A 98 -12.04 4.43 -8.23
CA LEU A 98 -12.56 5.46 -7.34
C LEU A 98 -11.64 6.69 -7.29
N VAL A 99 -10.33 6.47 -7.18
CA VAL A 99 -9.33 7.54 -7.22
C VAL A 99 -9.34 8.26 -8.58
N PHE A 100 -9.47 7.51 -9.67
CA PHE A 100 -9.57 8.11 -11.01
C PHE A 100 -10.80 9.01 -11.15
N ILE A 101 -11.97 8.53 -10.70
CA ILE A 101 -13.22 9.33 -10.75
C ILE A 101 -13.10 10.58 -9.89
N ILE A 102 -12.58 10.45 -8.67
CA ILE A 102 -12.37 11.59 -7.77
C ILE A 102 -11.42 12.61 -8.41
N SER A 103 -10.31 12.15 -8.99
CA SER A 103 -9.32 13.01 -9.65
C SER A 103 -9.91 13.71 -10.87
N TYR A 104 -10.77 13.02 -11.62
CA TYR A 104 -11.46 13.61 -12.78
C TYR A 104 -12.46 14.70 -12.36
N VAL A 105 -13.23 14.45 -11.29
CA VAL A 105 -14.21 15.41 -10.75
C VAL A 105 -13.50 16.58 -10.05
N CYS A 106 -12.43 16.31 -9.31
CA CYS A 106 -11.67 17.30 -8.54
C CYS A 106 -10.44 17.84 -9.30
N LYS A 107 -10.53 18.07 -10.60
CA LYS A 107 -9.43 18.55 -11.47
C LYS A 107 -8.68 19.77 -10.90
N LYS A 108 -9.34 20.59 -10.08
CA LYS A 108 -8.75 21.76 -9.42
C LYS A 108 -7.80 21.37 -8.27
N SER A 109 -8.11 20.28 -7.55
CA SER A 109 -7.27 19.81 -6.43
C SER A 109 -6.05 19.06 -6.96
N PHE A 110 -6.17 18.40 -8.10
CA PHE A 110 -5.11 17.63 -8.72
C PHE A 110 -3.98 18.53 -9.27
N ASN A 111 -4.30 19.69 -9.84
CA ASN A 111 -3.29 20.65 -10.28
C ASN A 111 -2.39 21.11 -9.10
N SER A 112 -2.95 21.25 -7.92
CA SER A 112 -2.16 21.59 -6.72
C SER A 112 -1.19 20.48 -6.32
N PHE A 113 -1.60 19.21 -6.49
CA PHE A 113 -0.74 18.07 -6.20
C PHE A 113 0.36 17.89 -7.26
N LYS A 114 0.04 18.08 -8.54
CA LYS A 114 1.00 18.07 -9.65
C LYS A 114 2.08 19.13 -9.44
N THR A 115 1.70 20.34 -9.08
CA THR A 115 2.64 21.45 -8.77
C THR A 115 3.55 21.10 -7.57
N LYS A 116 3.06 20.36 -6.60
CA LYS A 116 3.84 19.94 -5.43
C LYS A 116 4.87 18.88 -5.78
N ILE A 117 4.52 17.92 -6.64
CA ILE A 117 5.44 16.89 -7.16
C ILE A 117 6.50 17.53 -8.06
N GLU A 118 6.11 18.43 -8.96
CA GLU A 118 7.05 19.17 -9.82
C GLU A 118 8.06 19.97 -8.99
N ARG A 119 7.62 20.57 -7.88
CA ARG A 119 8.49 21.27 -6.95
C ARG A 119 9.52 20.33 -6.30
N ILE A 120 9.10 19.14 -5.92
CA ILE A 120 10.00 18.11 -5.35
C ILE A 120 11.01 17.65 -6.40
N ASN A 121 10.56 17.36 -7.62
CA ASN A 121 11.43 16.97 -8.72
C ASN A 121 12.45 18.07 -9.04
N ASN A 122 12.03 19.32 -9.09
CA ASN A 122 12.92 20.45 -9.32
C ASN A 122 13.98 20.61 -8.21
N VAL A 123 13.60 20.29 -6.95
CA VAL A 123 14.56 20.28 -5.82
C VAL A 123 15.55 19.13 -5.97
N PHE A 124 15.09 17.94 -6.38
CA PHE A 124 15.98 16.79 -6.66
C PHE A 124 16.94 17.09 -7.81
N ASP A 125 16.44 17.66 -8.90
CA ASP A 125 17.27 18.07 -10.04
C ASP A 125 18.32 19.13 -9.66
N ALA A 126 17.93 20.08 -8.81
CA ALA A 126 18.84 21.09 -8.29
C ALA A 126 19.95 20.46 -7.40
N ILE A 127 19.60 19.51 -6.55
CA ILE A 127 20.55 18.79 -5.69
C ILE A 127 21.48 17.92 -6.55
N GLN A 128 20.96 17.27 -7.57
CA GLN A 128 21.76 16.41 -8.46
C GLN A 128 22.74 17.23 -9.28
N ARG A 129 22.34 18.39 -9.81
CA ARG A 129 23.24 19.34 -10.47
C ARG A 129 24.33 19.88 -9.55
N GLN A 130 24.04 20.07 -8.28
CA GLN A 130 25.00 20.53 -7.29
C GLN A 130 25.95 19.41 -6.84
N GLY A 131 25.50 18.13 -6.90
CA GLY A 131 26.33 16.95 -6.63
C GLY A 131 27.26 16.57 -7.78
N ASP A 132 26.94 16.92 -9.01
CA ASP A 132 27.72 16.57 -10.22
C ASP A 132 28.93 17.49 -10.48
N GLY A 133 29.22 18.39 -9.53
CA GLY A 133 30.51 19.12 -9.48
C GLY A 133 30.87 19.92 -10.72
N SER A 134 29.93 20.31 -11.57
CA SER A 134 30.18 21.29 -12.62
C SER A 134 30.29 22.68 -12.01
N ILE A 135 31.38 22.87 -11.28
CA ILE A 135 31.95 24.21 -11.07
C ILE A 135 32.40 24.66 -12.44
N VAL A 136 31.56 25.34 -13.16
CA VAL A 136 31.99 26.18 -14.26
C VAL A 136 32.73 27.35 -13.61
N LEU A 137 34.04 27.21 -13.48
CA LEU A 137 34.90 28.32 -13.22
C LEU A 137 34.85 29.22 -14.48
N VAL A 138 34.18 30.34 -14.32
CA VAL A 138 34.38 31.49 -15.21
C VAL A 138 35.59 32.23 -14.75
#